data_503a7ad6ae04e398a36d9bf0c1bd0ab4
#
_entry.id   503a7ad6ae04e398a36d9bf0c1bd0ab4
#
_cell.length_a   1.000
_cell.length_b   1.000
_cell.length_c   1.000
_cell.angle_alpha   90.00
_cell.angle_beta   90.00
_cell.angle_gamma   90.00
#
_symmetry.space_group_name_H-M   'P 1'
#
loop_
_entity.id
_entity.type
_entity.pdbx_description
1 polymer ?
#
loop_
_entity_poly.entity_id
_entity_poly.type
_entity_poly.pdbx_seq_one_letter_code
_entity_poly.pdbx_strand_id
1 'polypeptide(L)'
;ATLRSFAIAMAAALLAGCASGAPLRDNAPGTVPTAGSDESELWYAMDRAETELRRSPLLVRDPALNDYIRGVACKVAGEHCKDLRVYVMDVPQFNASMAPNGMMLFWTGALLRIRDEAELAFVLGHETGHYTARHSIRQWRRMKDASAWLGAFQLVAYGAGAGGIAQLGMLAGMAAIFKYSRDMEREADALGFDSVVAQGWAPTAGADLWARMWREEQTRK
;
A
#
# COMPACT_ATOMS: atom_id res chain seq x y z
N ALA A 1 -46.87 -13.83 35.91
CA ALA A 1 -46.80 -12.94 34.74
C ALA A 1 -45.61 -11.99 34.81
N THR A 2 -45.08 -11.64 35.97
CA THR A 2 -44.04 -10.60 36.16
C THR A 2 -42.62 -11.06 35.94
N LEU A 3 -42.28 -12.35 36.13
CA LEU A 3 -40.89 -12.82 35.92
C LEU A 3 -40.54 -12.98 34.42
N ARG A 4 -41.50 -13.34 33.56
CA ARG A 4 -41.27 -13.48 32.11
C ARG A 4 -41.06 -12.12 31.42
N SER A 5 -41.75 -11.09 31.91
CA SER A 5 -41.60 -9.74 31.36
C SER A 5 -40.28 -9.11 31.70
N PHE A 6 -39.70 -9.41 32.89
CA PHE A 6 -38.36 -8.93 33.29
C PHE A 6 -37.22 -9.60 32.51
N ALA A 7 -37.32 -10.88 32.19
CA ALA A 7 -36.33 -11.61 31.42
C ALA A 7 -36.24 -11.14 29.96
N ILE A 8 -37.40 -10.80 29.35
CA ILE A 8 -37.46 -10.29 27.98
C ILE A 8 -36.89 -8.85 27.89
N ALA A 9 -37.16 -8.00 28.88
CA ALA A 9 -36.62 -6.65 28.94
C ALA A 9 -35.10 -6.63 29.14
N MET A 10 -34.56 -7.55 29.93
CA MET A 10 -33.09 -7.66 30.14
C MET A 10 -32.35 -8.23 28.93
N ALA A 11 -32.99 -9.16 28.19
CA ALA A 11 -32.46 -9.69 26.93
C ALA A 11 -32.43 -8.62 25.80
N ALA A 12 -33.48 -7.78 25.74
CA ALA A 12 -33.52 -6.67 24.79
C ALA A 12 -32.50 -5.56 25.08
N ALA A 13 -32.18 -5.29 26.34
CA ALA A 13 -31.17 -4.32 26.73
C ALA A 13 -29.73 -4.81 26.43
N LEU A 14 -29.47 -6.12 26.45
CA LEU A 14 -28.19 -6.71 26.09
C LEU A 14 -27.93 -6.73 24.59
N LEU A 15 -28.98 -6.72 23.76
CA LEU A 15 -28.87 -6.66 22.30
C LEU A 15 -28.71 -5.23 21.75
N ALA A 16 -29.09 -4.21 22.50
CA ALA A 16 -28.96 -2.82 22.11
C ALA A 16 -27.53 -2.24 22.32
N GLY A 17 -26.67 -2.96 23.03
CA GLY A 17 -25.29 -2.53 23.37
C GLY A 17 -24.24 -2.75 22.27
N CYS A 18 -24.58 -3.43 21.15
CA CYS A 18 -23.60 -3.81 20.12
C CYS A 18 -23.62 -2.96 18.85
N ALA A 19 -24.32 -1.84 18.80
CA ALA A 19 -24.53 -1.11 17.54
C ALA A 19 -24.27 0.39 17.59
N SER A 20 -23.26 0.85 18.32
CA SER A 20 -22.82 2.26 18.21
C SER A 20 -21.32 2.45 18.24
N GLY A 21 -20.59 1.68 17.43
CA GLY A 21 -19.25 2.08 17.03
C GLY A 21 -19.38 3.31 16.12
N ALA A 22 -18.96 4.49 16.60
CA ALA A 22 -18.79 5.64 15.70
C ALA A 22 -17.95 5.18 14.49
N PRO A 23 -18.26 5.63 13.28
CA PRO A 23 -17.48 5.26 12.11
C PRO A 23 -16.01 5.60 12.37
N LEU A 24 -15.14 4.61 12.20
CA LEU A 24 -13.71 4.79 12.37
C LEU A 24 -13.26 5.90 11.41
N ARG A 25 -12.74 7.00 11.95
CA ARG A 25 -12.18 8.08 11.14
C ARG A 25 -10.77 7.70 10.78
N ASP A 26 -10.44 7.80 9.48
CA ASP A 26 -9.08 7.63 9.03
C ASP A 26 -8.21 8.78 9.55
N ASN A 27 -7.02 8.44 10.05
CA ASN A 27 -6.01 9.47 10.31
C ASN A 27 -5.59 10.10 8.97
N ALA A 28 -5.14 11.35 8.99
CA ALA A 28 -4.53 11.95 7.81
C ALA A 28 -3.30 11.13 7.36
N PRO A 29 -2.97 11.09 6.04
CA PRO A 29 -1.75 10.45 5.56
C PRO A 29 -0.52 10.95 6.34
N GLY A 30 0.42 10.06 6.66
CA GLY A 30 1.63 10.39 7.44
C GLY A 30 1.43 10.56 8.95
N THR A 31 0.19 10.51 9.44
CA THR A 31 -0.07 10.61 10.88
C THR A 31 0.17 9.26 11.55
N VAL A 32 1.08 9.23 12.53
CA VAL A 32 1.32 8.04 13.36
C VAL A 32 0.04 7.71 14.13
N PRO A 33 -0.52 6.51 13.97
CA PRO A 33 -1.78 6.15 14.64
C PRO A 33 -1.59 5.97 16.14
N THR A 34 -2.65 6.24 16.90
CA THR A 34 -2.67 5.98 18.35
C THR A 34 -2.47 4.48 18.60
N ALA A 35 -1.61 4.13 19.56
CA ALA A 35 -1.35 2.75 19.95
C ALA A 35 -2.67 2.04 20.33
N GLY A 36 -2.83 0.80 19.85
CA GLY A 36 -4.04 0.00 20.06
C GLY A 36 -5.21 0.33 19.14
N SER A 37 -5.07 1.32 18.23
CA SER A 37 -6.04 1.52 17.15
C SER A 37 -5.91 0.44 16.08
N ASP A 38 -6.94 0.26 15.25
CA ASP A 38 -6.93 -0.71 14.16
C ASP A 38 -5.85 -0.40 13.09
N GLU A 39 -5.53 0.88 12.89
CA GLU A 39 -4.46 1.30 11.97
C GLU A 39 -3.07 1.01 12.52
N SER A 40 -2.90 1.03 13.86
CA SER A 40 -1.59 0.88 14.50
C SER A 40 -0.97 -0.50 14.25
N GLU A 41 -1.77 -1.54 14.11
CA GLU A 41 -1.29 -2.89 13.82
C GLU A 41 -0.55 -2.94 12.49
N LEU A 42 -1.17 -2.42 11.42
CA LEU A 42 -0.57 -2.37 10.09
C LEU A 42 0.63 -1.42 10.08
N TRP A 43 0.52 -0.25 10.70
CA TRP A 43 1.60 0.73 10.79
C TRP A 43 2.87 0.12 11.39
N TYR A 44 2.77 -0.47 12.60
CA TYR A 44 3.92 -1.07 13.27
C TYR A 44 4.45 -2.32 12.57
N ALA A 45 3.58 -3.06 11.86
CA ALA A 45 4.05 -4.15 11.01
C ALA A 45 4.92 -3.62 9.87
N MET A 46 4.52 -2.50 9.24
CA MET A 46 5.29 -1.87 8.16
C MET A 46 6.59 -1.25 8.67
N ASP A 47 6.61 -0.64 9.85
CA ASP A 47 7.85 -0.11 10.46
C ASP A 47 8.87 -1.22 10.73
N ARG A 48 8.42 -2.38 11.21
CA ARG A 48 9.31 -3.54 11.38
C ARG A 48 9.80 -4.07 10.05
N ALA A 49 8.91 -4.21 9.07
CA ALA A 49 9.27 -4.65 7.72
C ALA A 49 10.29 -3.69 7.08
N GLU A 50 10.12 -2.38 7.25
CA GLU A 50 11.06 -1.37 6.77
C GLU A 50 12.44 -1.50 7.42
N THR A 51 12.49 -1.79 8.73
CA THR A 51 13.74 -2.02 9.45
C THR A 51 14.54 -3.18 8.87
N GLU A 52 13.86 -4.29 8.55
CA GLU A 52 14.49 -5.46 7.92
C GLU A 52 14.87 -5.20 6.46
N LEU A 53 14.02 -4.48 5.73
CA LEU A 53 14.24 -4.12 4.34
C LEU A 53 15.53 -3.30 4.16
N ARG A 54 15.83 -2.39 5.09
CA ARG A 54 17.08 -1.59 5.06
C ARG A 54 18.35 -2.43 5.15
N ARG A 55 18.24 -3.65 5.68
CA ARG A 55 19.34 -4.63 5.77
C ARG A 55 19.34 -5.63 4.62
N SER A 56 18.31 -5.58 3.76
CA SER A 56 18.13 -6.53 2.67
C SER A 56 19.28 -6.52 1.68
N PRO A 57 19.79 -7.69 1.25
CA PRO A 57 20.69 -7.81 0.12
C PRO A 57 20.03 -7.43 -1.22
N LEU A 58 18.69 -7.43 -1.28
CA LEU A 58 17.93 -7.01 -2.46
C LEU A 58 17.78 -5.49 -2.55
N LEU A 59 18.18 -4.73 -1.52
CA LEU A 59 18.10 -3.27 -1.56
C LEU A 59 19.19 -2.71 -2.49
N VAL A 60 18.74 -2.03 -3.54
CA VAL A 60 19.65 -1.31 -4.47
C VAL A 60 20.20 -0.06 -3.76
N ARG A 61 21.52 0.03 -3.67
CA ARG A 61 22.24 1.08 -2.92
C ARG A 61 22.91 2.11 -3.82
N ASP A 62 22.54 2.14 -5.10
CA ASP A 62 23.04 3.16 -6.02
C ASP A 62 22.43 4.52 -5.68
N PRO A 63 23.23 5.52 -5.25
CA PRO A 63 22.70 6.81 -4.82
C PRO A 63 22.01 7.57 -5.96
N ALA A 64 22.59 7.53 -7.18
CA ALA A 64 22.08 8.29 -8.32
C ALA A 64 20.69 7.79 -8.72
N LEU A 65 20.50 6.46 -8.77
CA LEU A 65 19.21 5.85 -9.07
C LEU A 65 18.16 6.16 -7.96
N ASN A 66 18.56 5.99 -6.70
CA ASN A 66 17.66 6.24 -5.57
C ASN A 66 17.24 7.71 -5.51
N ASP A 67 18.16 8.65 -5.69
CA ASP A 67 17.89 10.10 -5.69
C ASP A 67 17.00 10.49 -6.86
N TYR A 68 17.21 9.90 -8.04
CA TYR A 68 16.38 10.14 -9.22
C TYR A 68 14.94 9.70 -8.99
N ILE A 69 14.72 8.43 -8.59
CA ILE A 69 13.37 7.90 -8.35
C ILE A 69 12.68 8.67 -7.23
N ARG A 70 13.39 8.96 -6.15
CA ARG A 70 12.86 9.78 -5.05
C ARG A 70 12.50 11.19 -5.52
N GLY A 71 13.32 11.79 -6.38
CA GLY A 71 13.05 13.11 -6.94
C GLY A 71 11.75 13.16 -7.73
N VAL A 72 11.49 12.16 -8.59
CA VAL A 72 10.24 12.04 -9.34
C VAL A 72 9.07 11.75 -8.39
N ALA A 73 9.24 10.84 -7.42
CA ALA A 73 8.22 10.55 -6.41
C ALA A 73 7.81 11.79 -5.63
N CYS A 74 8.77 12.63 -5.23
CA CYS A 74 8.49 13.88 -4.52
C CYS A 74 7.73 14.91 -5.37
N LYS A 75 8.00 14.99 -6.68
CA LYS A 75 7.25 15.88 -7.58
C LYS A 75 5.77 15.50 -7.61
N VAL A 76 5.44 14.20 -7.74
CA VAL A 76 4.04 13.73 -7.80
C VAL A 76 3.36 13.70 -6.43
N ALA A 77 4.12 13.53 -5.35
CA ALA A 77 3.59 13.49 -4.00
C ALA A 77 3.31 14.87 -3.39
N GLY A 78 3.90 15.93 -3.95
CA GLY A 78 3.70 17.29 -3.46
C GLY A 78 4.01 17.43 -1.96
N GLU A 79 3.05 17.88 -1.17
CA GLU A 79 3.20 18.08 0.28
C GLU A 79 3.53 16.78 1.05
N HIS A 80 3.18 15.63 0.51
CA HIS A 80 3.47 14.31 1.11
C HIS A 80 4.91 13.84 0.85
N CYS A 81 5.73 14.57 0.08
CA CYS A 81 7.14 14.21 -0.12
C CYS A 81 7.90 14.04 1.19
N LYS A 82 7.57 14.81 2.22
CA LYS A 82 8.15 14.73 3.56
C LYS A 82 7.93 13.37 4.24
N ASP A 83 6.85 12.68 3.89
CA ASP A 83 6.45 11.40 4.46
C ASP A 83 7.12 10.23 3.73
N LEU A 84 7.61 10.45 2.50
CA LEU A 84 8.11 9.42 1.61
C LEU A 84 9.50 8.92 1.99
N ARG A 85 9.61 7.60 2.02
CA ARG A 85 10.88 6.86 2.05
C ARG A 85 10.87 5.82 0.95
N VAL A 86 11.59 6.11 -0.14
CA VAL A 86 11.62 5.27 -1.35
C VAL A 86 12.74 4.25 -1.25
N TYR A 87 12.43 2.99 -1.48
CA TYR A 87 13.35 1.86 -1.49
C TYR A 87 13.28 1.14 -2.83
N VAL A 88 14.38 1.14 -3.57
CA VAL A 88 14.49 0.38 -4.82
C VAL A 88 14.96 -1.03 -4.50
N MET A 89 14.19 -2.03 -4.94
CA MET A 89 14.45 -3.44 -4.67
C MET A 89 14.87 -4.16 -5.94
N ASP A 90 15.95 -4.94 -5.88
CA ASP A 90 16.41 -5.77 -6.99
C ASP A 90 15.53 -7.00 -7.15
N VAL A 91 14.38 -6.78 -7.76
CA VAL A 91 13.36 -7.80 -8.03
C VAL A 91 12.87 -7.64 -9.47
N PRO A 92 12.97 -8.70 -10.33
CA PRO A 92 12.76 -8.56 -11.77
C PRO A 92 11.27 -8.47 -12.20
N GLN A 93 10.33 -8.63 -11.28
CA GLN A 93 8.91 -8.45 -11.54
C GLN A 93 8.54 -6.96 -11.59
N PHE A 94 7.54 -6.61 -12.41
CA PHE A 94 6.94 -5.28 -12.36
C PHE A 94 6.14 -5.13 -11.07
N ASN A 95 6.56 -4.22 -10.19
CA ASN A 95 5.79 -3.86 -9.01
C ASN A 95 6.26 -2.52 -8.43
N ALA A 96 5.32 -1.81 -7.83
CA ALA A 96 5.54 -0.74 -6.88
C ALA A 96 4.47 -0.85 -5.80
N SER A 97 4.70 -0.27 -4.63
CA SER A 97 3.69 -0.21 -3.57
C SER A 97 4.02 0.86 -2.55
N MET A 98 3.01 1.40 -1.90
CA MET A 98 3.19 2.37 -0.83
C MET A 98 2.44 1.97 0.44
N ALA A 99 3.19 1.83 1.53
CA ALA A 99 2.67 1.50 2.85
C ALA A 99 2.11 2.73 3.58
N PRO A 100 1.20 2.54 4.55
CA PRO A 100 0.55 3.65 5.26
C PRO A 100 1.52 4.51 6.08
N ASN A 101 2.69 3.96 6.45
CA ASN A 101 3.75 4.68 7.15
C ASN A 101 4.64 5.54 6.24
N GLY A 102 4.35 5.60 4.93
CA GLY A 102 5.14 6.38 3.96
C GLY A 102 6.32 5.62 3.32
N MET A 103 6.49 4.33 3.62
CA MET A 103 7.45 3.47 2.94
C MET A 103 6.94 3.14 1.54
N MET A 104 7.68 3.55 0.51
CA MET A 104 7.42 3.22 -0.89
C MET A 104 8.43 2.19 -1.37
N LEU A 105 7.96 1.08 -1.90
CA LEU A 105 8.77 0.07 -2.57
C LEU A 105 8.66 0.22 -4.07
N PHE A 106 9.79 0.20 -4.76
CA PHE A 106 9.86 0.23 -6.21
C PHE A 106 10.78 -0.89 -6.70
N TRP A 107 10.27 -1.81 -7.51
CA TRP A 107 11.05 -2.95 -7.96
C TRP A 107 11.76 -2.66 -9.29
N THR A 108 12.98 -3.15 -9.43
CA THR A 108 13.79 -2.95 -10.66
C THR A 108 13.10 -3.46 -11.92
N GLY A 109 12.24 -4.49 -11.80
CA GLY A 109 11.42 -4.98 -12.91
C GLY A 109 10.45 -3.95 -13.49
N ALA A 110 10.07 -2.91 -12.73
CA ALA A 110 9.29 -1.80 -13.27
C ALA A 110 10.13 -0.93 -14.21
N LEU A 111 11.42 -0.68 -13.89
CA LEU A 111 12.34 0.07 -14.76
C LEU A 111 12.54 -0.58 -16.12
N LEU A 112 12.42 -1.90 -16.23
CA LEU A 112 12.56 -2.62 -17.51
C LEU A 112 11.39 -2.34 -18.47
N ARG A 113 10.27 -1.80 -17.98
CA ARG A 113 9.05 -1.56 -18.75
C ARG A 113 8.70 -0.10 -18.89
N ILE A 114 9.15 0.74 -17.98
CA ILE A 114 9.02 2.20 -18.02
C ILE A 114 9.97 2.73 -19.09
N ARG A 115 9.48 3.59 -19.98
CA ARG A 115 10.22 4.12 -21.11
C ARG A 115 10.75 5.53 -20.90
N ASP A 116 10.05 6.30 -20.09
CA ASP A 116 10.38 7.71 -19.82
C ASP A 116 9.98 8.16 -18.42
N GLU A 117 10.33 9.39 -18.08
CA GLU A 117 10.04 9.96 -16.76
C GLU A 117 8.52 10.16 -16.53
N ALA A 118 7.72 10.38 -17.58
CA ALA A 118 6.29 10.55 -17.44
C ALA A 118 5.59 9.25 -17.02
N GLU A 119 6.01 8.10 -17.57
CA GLU A 119 5.53 6.79 -17.15
C GLU A 119 5.99 6.44 -15.73
N LEU A 120 7.24 6.77 -15.37
CA LEU A 120 7.73 6.63 -13.99
C LEU A 120 6.90 7.49 -13.04
N ALA A 121 6.66 8.75 -13.39
CA ALA A 121 5.84 9.67 -12.62
C ALA A 121 4.42 9.15 -12.44
N PHE A 122 3.83 8.54 -13.48
CA PHE A 122 2.49 7.93 -13.37
C PHE A 122 2.47 6.78 -12.35
N VAL A 123 3.43 5.85 -12.42
CA VAL A 123 3.50 4.74 -11.46
C VAL A 123 3.67 5.26 -10.02
N LEU A 124 4.59 6.20 -9.81
CA LEU A 124 4.84 6.77 -8.48
C LEU A 124 3.65 7.62 -7.98
N GLY A 125 2.97 8.32 -8.89
CA GLY A 125 1.75 9.07 -8.61
C GLY A 125 0.58 8.15 -8.24
N HIS A 126 0.43 7.02 -8.94
CA HIS A 126 -0.55 5.99 -8.62
C HIS A 126 -0.33 5.43 -7.20
N GLU A 127 0.91 5.09 -6.84
CA GLU A 127 1.23 4.61 -5.49
C GLU A 127 0.98 5.69 -4.42
N THR A 128 1.31 6.94 -4.72
CA THR A 128 0.97 8.08 -3.86
C THR A 128 -0.55 8.25 -3.73
N GLY A 129 -1.30 7.99 -4.80
CA GLY A 129 -2.77 7.95 -4.79
C GLY A 129 -3.31 6.94 -3.79
N HIS A 130 -2.77 5.72 -3.78
CA HIS A 130 -3.12 4.72 -2.75
C HIS A 130 -2.84 5.20 -1.33
N TYR A 131 -1.75 5.92 -1.13
CA TYR A 131 -1.38 6.47 0.17
C TYR A 131 -2.33 7.59 0.61
N THR A 132 -2.56 8.57 -0.24
CA THR A 132 -3.41 9.74 0.07
C THR A 132 -4.87 9.34 0.27
N ALA A 133 -5.39 8.39 -0.54
CA ALA A 133 -6.73 7.83 -0.40
C ALA A 133 -6.85 6.77 0.72
N ARG A 134 -5.77 6.49 1.46
CA ARG A 134 -5.75 5.53 2.58
C ARG A 134 -6.16 4.11 2.17
N HIS A 135 -5.89 3.69 0.94
CA HIS A 135 -6.33 2.40 0.42
C HIS A 135 -5.78 1.21 1.20
N SER A 136 -4.53 1.27 1.67
CA SER A 136 -3.92 0.21 2.49
C SER A 136 -4.65 0.00 3.81
N ILE A 137 -5.11 1.06 4.47
CA ILE A 137 -5.90 0.97 5.71
C ILE A 137 -7.30 0.42 5.43
N ARG A 138 -7.95 0.93 4.37
CA ARG A 138 -9.28 0.45 3.96
C ARG A 138 -9.25 -1.04 3.57
N GLN A 139 -8.20 -1.47 2.88
CA GLN A 139 -7.98 -2.87 2.52
C GLN A 139 -7.67 -3.73 3.75
N TRP A 140 -6.81 -3.25 4.65
CA TRP A 140 -6.50 -3.92 5.91
C TRP A 140 -7.74 -4.22 6.74
N ARG A 141 -8.63 -3.24 6.91
CA ARG A 141 -9.91 -3.43 7.62
C ARG A 141 -10.76 -4.53 6.97
N ARG A 142 -10.90 -4.50 5.63
CA ARG A 142 -11.64 -5.55 4.90
C ARG A 142 -11.01 -6.95 5.07
N MET A 143 -9.70 -7.03 5.09
CA MET A 143 -9.00 -8.31 5.28
C MET A 143 -9.17 -8.85 6.70
N LYS A 144 -9.15 -7.99 7.72
CA LYS A 144 -9.40 -8.40 9.11
C LYS A 144 -10.77 -9.05 9.26
N ASP A 145 -11.78 -8.51 8.63
CA ASP A 145 -13.14 -9.05 8.67
C ASP A 145 -13.24 -10.44 7.99
N ALA A 146 -12.41 -10.70 7.00
CA ALA A 146 -12.42 -11.92 6.20
C ALA A 146 -11.50 -13.06 6.72
N SER A 147 -10.81 -12.89 7.87
CA SER A 147 -9.78 -13.81 8.39
C SER A 147 -8.61 -14.15 7.42
N ALA A 148 -8.66 -13.63 6.19
CA ALA A 148 -7.65 -13.87 5.15
C ALA A 148 -6.30 -13.19 5.44
N TRP A 149 -6.26 -12.25 6.37
CA TRP A 149 -5.08 -11.47 6.73
C TRP A 149 -4.01 -12.27 7.48
N LEU A 150 -4.41 -13.32 8.22
CA LEU A 150 -3.49 -14.10 9.05
C LEU A 150 -2.30 -14.66 8.24
N GLY A 151 -2.57 -15.22 7.06
CA GLY A 151 -1.52 -15.77 6.21
C GLY A 151 -0.56 -14.71 5.67
N ALA A 152 -1.09 -13.60 5.16
CA ALA A 152 -0.27 -12.50 4.63
C ALA A 152 0.54 -11.82 5.75
N PHE A 153 -0.06 -11.60 6.92
CA PHE A 153 0.62 -11.02 8.07
C PHE A 153 1.71 -11.93 8.63
N GLN A 154 1.48 -13.25 8.68
CA GLN A 154 2.50 -14.22 9.07
C GLN A 154 3.70 -14.18 8.13
N LEU A 155 3.51 -14.10 6.82
CA LEU A 155 4.61 -13.98 5.85
C LEU A 155 5.45 -12.72 6.10
N VAL A 156 4.82 -11.60 6.41
CA VAL A 156 5.55 -10.36 6.76
C VAL A 156 6.27 -10.50 8.11
N ALA A 157 5.62 -11.09 9.11
CA ALA A 157 6.18 -11.23 10.45
C ALA A 157 7.32 -12.25 10.54
N TYR A 158 7.21 -13.38 9.83
CA TYR A 158 8.24 -14.43 9.80
C TYR A 158 9.40 -14.14 8.86
N GLY A 159 9.19 -13.31 7.83
CA GLY A 159 10.23 -12.88 6.90
C GLY A 159 11.30 -11.99 7.53
N ALA A 160 11.00 -11.43 8.69
CA ALA A 160 11.89 -10.57 9.46
C ALA A 160 12.91 -11.40 10.26
N GLY A 161 13.95 -11.91 9.61
CA GLY A 161 15.06 -12.55 10.34
C GLY A 161 15.69 -13.78 9.72
N ALA A 162 15.17 -14.32 8.62
CA ALA A 162 15.74 -15.46 7.93
C ALA A 162 16.11 -15.05 6.49
N GLY A 163 17.35 -15.22 6.07
CA GLY A 163 17.98 -14.79 4.81
C GLY A 163 17.13 -14.64 3.53
N GLY A 164 17.70 -14.44 2.36
CA GLY A 164 17.06 -13.99 1.13
C GLY A 164 15.71 -14.61 0.72
N ILE A 165 15.44 -15.90 0.99
CA ILE A 165 14.16 -16.57 0.68
C ILE A 165 13.03 -16.02 1.58
N ALA A 166 13.31 -15.76 2.84
CA ALA A 166 12.32 -15.21 3.77
C ALA A 166 11.98 -13.74 3.44
N GLN A 167 12.92 -12.99 2.90
CA GLN A 167 12.68 -11.63 2.43
C GLN A 167 11.79 -11.59 1.18
N LEU A 168 11.95 -12.54 0.26
CA LEU A 168 11.01 -12.70 -0.86
C LEU A 168 9.59 -13.04 -0.35
N GLY A 169 9.48 -13.87 0.68
CA GLY A 169 8.22 -14.15 1.36
C GLY A 169 7.60 -12.90 2.00
N MET A 170 8.39 -12.06 2.65
CA MET A 170 7.94 -10.79 3.21
C MET A 170 7.42 -9.84 2.10
N LEU A 171 8.15 -9.69 1.01
CA LEU A 171 7.73 -8.85 -0.13
C LEU A 171 6.45 -9.38 -0.77
N ALA A 172 6.31 -10.72 -0.91
CA ALA A 172 5.09 -11.34 -1.41
C ALA A 172 3.89 -11.12 -0.46
N GLY A 173 4.11 -11.21 0.86
CA GLY A 173 3.11 -10.90 1.87
C GLY A 173 2.64 -9.44 1.81
N MET A 174 3.57 -8.51 1.65
CA MET A 174 3.26 -7.09 1.45
C MET A 174 2.46 -6.86 0.16
N ALA A 175 2.87 -7.47 -0.95
CA ALA A 175 2.14 -7.38 -2.21
C ALA A 175 0.70 -7.95 -2.09
N ALA A 176 0.48 -8.98 -1.27
CA ALA A 176 -0.86 -9.51 -0.99
C ALA A 176 -1.71 -8.56 -0.14
N ILE A 177 -1.12 -7.89 0.86
CA ILE A 177 -1.80 -6.86 1.68
C ILE A 177 -2.20 -5.67 0.82
N PHE A 178 -1.38 -5.27 -0.14
CA PHE A 178 -1.61 -4.14 -1.04
C PHE A 178 -2.32 -4.51 -2.35
N LYS A 179 -3.01 -5.65 -2.38
CA LYS A 179 -3.90 -6.00 -3.49
C LYS A 179 -5.24 -5.30 -3.31
N TYR A 180 -5.48 -4.27 -4.08
CA TYR A 180 -6.65 -3.40 -3.94
C TYR A 180 -7.85 -3.83 -4.79
N SER A 181 -9.03 -3.26 -4.49
CA SER A 181 -10.23 -3.46 -5.30
C SER A 181 -10.15 -2.63 -6.58
N ARG A 182 -10.93 -3.02 -7.60
CA ARG A 182 -10.98 -2.27 -8.88
C ARG A 182 -11.36 -0.80 -8.71
N ASP A 183 -12.17 -0.46 -7.73
CA ASP A 183 -12.56 0.92 -7.48
C ASP A 183 -11.43 1.72 -6.85
N MET A 184 -10.67 1.10 -5.93
CA MET A 184 -9.45 1.70 -5.38
C MET A 184 -8.36 1.89 -6.44
N GLU A 185 -8.22 0.93 -7.37
CA GLU A 185 -7.29 1.05 -8.50
C GLU A 185 -7.68 2.23 -9.41
N ARG A 186 -8.97 2.36 -9.76
CA ARG A 186 -9.45 3.50 -10.57
C ARG A 186 -9.25 4.84 -9.88
N GLU A 187 -9.47 4.89 -8.55
CA GLU A 187 -9.23 6.09 -7.76
C GLU A 187 -7.72 6.45 -7.77
N ALA A 188 -6.84 5.47 -7.59
CA ALA A 188 -5.39 5.67 -7.66
C ALA A 188 -4.91 6.06 -9.07
N ASP A 189 -5.47 5.45 -10.13
CA ASP A 189 -5.19 5.82 -11.52
C ASP A 189 -5.57 7.29 -11.79
N ALA A 190 -6.73 7.74 -11.30
CA ALA A 190 -7.17 9.13 -11.47
C ALA A 190 -6.24 10.11 -10.71
N LEU A 191 -5.87 9.79 -9.47
CA LEU A 191 -4.94 10.60 -8.68
C LEU A 191 -3.54 10.63 -9.30
N GLY A 192 -3.07 9.50 -9.82
CA GLY A 192 -1.80 9.39 -10.55
C GLY A 192 -1.81 10.23 -11.83
N PHE A 193 -2.91 10.16 -12.60
CA PHE A 193 -3.11 10.98 -13.79
C PHE A 193 -3.06 12.48 -13.46
N ASP A 194 -3.83 12.90 -12.44
CA ASP A 194 -3.88 14.31 -12.02
C ASP A 194 -2.50 14.82 -11.60
N SER A 195 -1.72 14.01 -10.87
CA SER A 195 -0.38 14.38 -10.45
C SER A 195 0.59 14.52 -11.62
N VAL A 196 0.52 13.65 -12.62
CA VAL A 196 1.31 13.70 -13.85
C VAL A 196 1.00 14.99 -14.65
N VAL A 197 -0.29 15.26 -14.85
CA VAL A 197 -0.75 16.45 -15.59
C VAL A 197 -0.36 17.74 -14.86
N ALA A 198 -0.50 17.79 -13.54
CA ALA A 198 -0.14 18.95 -12.73
C ALA A 198 1.35 19.32 -12.82
N GLN A 199 2.22 18.33 -13.09
CA GLN A 199 3.66 18.54 -13.28
C GLN A 199 4.06 18.77 -14.74
N GLY A 200 3.08 18.80 -15.67
CA GLY A 200 3.32 19.06 -17.10
C GLY A 200 3.84 17.86 -17.88
N TRP A 201 3.79 16.65 -17.36
CA TRP A 201 4.11 15.42 -18.11
C TRP A 201 2.97 15.02 -19.05
N ALA A 202 3.29 14.10 -19.98
CA ALA A 202 2.32 13.63 -20.97
C ALA A 202 1.11 12.94 -20.30
N PRO A 203 -0.13 13.39 -20.58
CA PRO A 203 -1.33 12.81 -19.96
C PRO A 203 -1.60 11.36 -20.41
N THR A 204 -0.96 10.90 -21.51
CA THR A 204 -1.12 9.53 -22.02
C THR A 204 -0.20 8.52 -21.32
N ALA A 205 0.75 8.96 -20.48
CA ALA A 205 1.81 8.12 -19.91
C ALA A 205 1.30 6.82 -19.26
N GLY A 206 0.28 6.93 -18.40
CA GLY A 206 -0.32 5.75 -17.77
C GLY A 206 -1.00 4.82 -18.76
N ALA A 207 -1.77 5.36 -19.70
CA ALA A 207 -2.46 4.56 -20.71
C ALA A 207 -1.46 3.83 -21.63
N ASP A 208 -0.37 4.50 -22.02
CA ASP A 208 0.67 3.94 -22.89
C ASP A 208 1.42 2.80 -22.20
N LEU A 209 1.75 2.96 -20.91
CA LEU A 209 2.36 1.93 -20.07
C LEU A 209 1.45 0.70 -19.97
N TRP A 210 0.21 0.89 -19.54
CA TRP A 210 -0.73 -0.22 -19.35
C TRP A 210 -1.07 -0.94 -20.65
N ALA A 211 -1.23 -0.21 -21.76
CA ALA A 211 -1.46 -0.81 -23.07
C ALA A 211 -0.29 -1.70 -23.53
N ARG A 212 0.95 -1.32 -23.20
CA ARG A 212 2.13 -2.17 -23.50
C ARG A 212 2.16 -3.41 -22.62
N MET A 213 1.97 -3.25 -21.31
CA MET A 213 1.97 -4.37 -20.37
C MET A 213 0.89 -5.38 -20.73
N TRP A 214 -0.31 -4.91 -21.10
CA TRP A 214 -1.39 -5.78 -21.54
C TRP A 214 -1.01 -6.57 -22.81
N ARG A 215 -0.39 -5.94 -23.80
CA ARG A 215 0.10 -6.63 -25.00
C ARG A 215 1.16 -7.69 -24.67
N GLU A 216 2.11 -7.38 -23.80
CA GLU A 216 3.11 -8.34 -23.34
C GLU A 216 2.47 -9.56 -22.68
N GLU A 217 1.44 -9.36 -21.88
CA GLU A 217 0.73 -10.47 -21.21
C GLU A 217 0.02 -11.38 -22.24
N GLN A 218 -0.59 -10.81 -23.29
CA GLN A 218 -1.25 -11.59 -24.34
C GLN A 218 -0.26 -12.45 -25.16
N THR A 219 0.98 -12.00 -25.32
CA THR A 219 2.00 -12.76 -26.07
C THR A 219 2.65 -13.89 -25.28
N ARG A 220 2.43 -13.93 -23.97
CA ARG A 220 2.96 -15.00 -23.08
C ARG A 220 2.02 -16.19 -22.92
N LYS A 221 0.80 -16.09 -23.40
CA LYS A 221 -0.23 -17.14 -23.41
C LYS A 221 -0.16 -17.93 -24.70
#